data_c69af3748ded311644e85882d3b2da47
#
_entry.id   c69af3748ded311644e85882d3b2da47
#
_cell.length_a   1.000
_cell.length_b   1.000
_cell.length_c   1.000
_cell.angle_alpha   90.00
_cell.angle_beta   90.00
_cell.angle_gamma   90.00
#
_symmetry.space_group_name_H-M   'P 1'
#
loop_
_entity.id
_entity.type
_entity.pdbx_description
1 polymer ?
#
loop_
_entity_poly.entity_id
_entity_poly.type
_entity_poly.pdbx_seq_one_letter_code
_entity_poly.pdbx_strand_id
1 'polypeptide(L)'
;MNHTFKWQGRHDGEGEAHQRIHHIVNTTQHAEFALIGFSSDEGVKRNKGRVGAADAPDAIRTQLANLPIHRPVSIVDLGTVTCEYGNLEQAQSELAEQVANSLEHGLKPVVLGGGHEVAFGSFSGLFQYVQAHASDKKIGIINFDAHFDLREAEHATSGTPFLQAARLSEQHQKQFNYLCIGVANHANTKILFDTADALNCSYLRDHEVNIFNLPNVLAAVDAFIEKVDCLYITIDLDVFAAAVAPGVSAPAVKGIDLATFEAIFKHIQETGKINLLDIAECNPKFDLDNRTAKLAAYIVYQYLFS
;
A
#
# COMPACT_ATOMS: atom_id res chain seq x y z
N MET A 1 18.39 -9.22 -11.08
CA MET A 1 18.33 -8.20 -12.19
C MET A 1 17.03 -7.43 -12.02
N ASN A 2 17.08 -6.11 -11.90
CA ASN A 2 15.83 -5.34 -11.78
C ASN A 2 15.01 -5.48 -13.06
N HIS A 3 13.82 -6.04 -12.93
CA HIS A 3 12.88 -6.12 -14.05
C HIS A 3 12.40 -4.72 -14.40
N THR A 4 12.64 -4.28 -15.64
CA THR A 4 12.21 -2.96 -16.11
C THR A 4 10.93 -3.11 -16.93
N PHE A 5 9.84 -2.50 -16.46
CA PHE A 5 8.56 -2.49 -17.16
C PHE A 5 8.63 -1.59 -18.41
N LYS A 6 8.06 -2.06 -19.51
CA LYS A 6 7.96 -1.27 -20.75
C LYS A 6 6.66 -0.47 -20.75
N TRP A 7 6.74 0.81 -20.45
CA TRP A 7 5.60 1.72 -20.48
C TRP A 7 5.10 1.93 -21.90
N GLN A 8 3.90 1.46 -22.18
CA GLN A 8 3.22 1.62 -23.46
C GLN A 8 1.70 1.60 -23.22
N GLY A 9 0.97 2.31 -24.07
CA GLY A 9 -0.47 2.43 -23.93
C GLY A 9 -1.14 2.99 -25.17
N ARG A 10 -2.41 3.34 -25.06
CA ARG A 10 -3.22 3.90 -26.13
C ARG A 10 -2.69 5.28 -26.54
N HIS A 11 -2.72 5.56 -27.82
CA HIS A 11 -2.40 6.84 -28.42
C HIS A 11 -3.70 7.51 -28.92
N ASP A 12 -4.04 8.67 -28.40
CA ASP A 12 -5.30 9.37 -28.77
C ASP A 12 -5.07 10.56 -29.70
N GLY A 13 -3.83 10.98 -29.95
CA GLY A 13 -3.48 12.11 -30.79
C GLY A 13 -2.19 12.79 -30.37
N GLU A 14 -1.89 13.93 -30.99
CA GLU A 14 -0.68 14.72 -30.74
C GLU A 14 -0.92 15.82 -29.69
N GLY A 15 0.14 16.14 -28.93
CA GLY A 15 0.18 17.24 -27.96
C GLY A 15 -0.27 16.87 -26.55
N GLU A 16 -0.06 17.81 -25.62
CA GLU A 16 -0.20 17.60 -24.18
C GLU A 16 -1.62 17.18 -23.74
N ALA A 17 -2.66 17.70 -24.43
CA ALA A 17 -4.05 17.38 -24.11
C ALA A 17 -4.42 15.89 -24.35
N HIS A 18 -3.58 15.15 -25.08
CA HIS A 18 -3.76 13.73 -25.39
C HIS A 18 -2.86 12.81 -24.56
N GLN A 19 -2.08 13.40 -23.64
CA GLN A 19 -1.12 12.61 -22.86
C GLN A 19 -1.79 11.67 -21.87
N ARG A 20 -1.15 10.51 -21.71
CA ARG A 20 -1.46 9.49 -20.71
C ARG A 20 -0.20 9.20 -19.90
N ILE A 21 -0.33 8.53 -18.78
CA ILE A 21 0.78 8.29 -17.85
C ILE A 21 2.01 7.68 -18.56
N HIS A 22 1.84 6.74 -19.49
CA HIS A 22 2.98 6.15 -20.21
C HIS A 22 3.82 7.14 -21.02
N HIS A 23 3.29 8.35 -21.31
CA HIS A 23 4.06 9.37 -22.00
C HIS A 23 4.99 10.19 -21.09
N ILE A 24 4.75 10.17 -19.76
CA ILE A 24 5.47 11.02 -18.82
C ILE A 24 6.38 10.27 -17.86
N VAL A 25 6.23 8.95 -17.72
CA VAL A 25 7.11 8.15 -16.87
C VAL A 25 8.53 8.15 -17.43
N ASN A 26 9.52 8.37 -16.55
CA ASN A 26 10.96 8.43 -16.88
C ASN A 26 11.36 9.51 -17.89
N THR A 27 10.60 10.58 -18.02
CA THR A 27 10.88 11.66 -18.96
C THR A 27 11.64 12.86 -18.38
N THR A 28 11.78 12.92 -17.06
CA THR A 28 12.44 14.03 -16.34
C THR A 28 13.53 13.53 -15.40
N GLN A 29 14.53 14.39 -15.16
CA GLN A 29 15.59 14.14 -14.18
C GLN A 29 15.15 14.46 -12.74
N HIS A 30 14.07 15.22 -12.58
CA HIS A 30 13.52 15.60 -11.27
C HIS A 30 12.06 15.10 -11.20
N ALA A 31 11.88 13.93 -10.61
CA ALA A 31 10.55 13.38 -10.38
C ALA A 31 10.01 13.82 -9.01
N GLU A 32 8.68 13.84 -8.88
CA GLU A 32 7.99 14.00 -7.61
C GLU A 32 7.71 12.63 -6.98
N PHE A 33 7.34 11.66 -7.81
CA PHE A 33 6.98 10.32 -7.37
C PHE A 33 7.92 9.26 -7.92
N ALA A 34 8.19 8.23 -7.08
CA ALA A 34 8.91 7.02 -7.47
C ALA A 34 7.97 5.82 -7.43
N LEU A 35 7.73 5.16 -8.56
CA LEU A 35 7.05 3.87 -8.60
C LEU A 35 8.07 2.77 -8.35
N ILE A 36 7.76 1.85 -7.45
CA ILE A 36 8.58 0.68 -7.11
C ILE A 36 7.68 -0.55 -7.15
N GLY A 37 8.01 -1.54 -7.97
CA GLY A 37 7.31 -2.82 -7.92
C GLY A 37 7.88 -3.74 -6.84
N PHE A 38 7.02 -4.57 -6.25
CA PHE A 38 7.41 -5.65 -5.35
C PHE A 38 6.76 -6.95 -5.80
N SER A 39 7.51 -7.77 -6.53
CA SER A 39 7.05 -9.04 -7.09
C SER A 39 7.29 -10.18 -6.10
N SER A 40 6.33 -10.37 -5.21
CA SER A 40 6.31 -11.47 -4.24
C SER A 40 4.89 -11.93 -3.96
N ASP A 41 4.71 -13.22 -3.79
CA ASP A 41 3.57 -13.87 -3.14
C ASP A 41 4.04 -15.03 -2.23
N GLU A 42 5.32 -15.01 -1.87
CA GLU A 42 5.89 -16.01 -0.97
C GLU A 42 5.26 -15.90 0.43
N GLY A 43 5.01 -14.66 0.92
CA GLY A 43 4.29 -14.43 2.17
C GLY A 43 2.86 -14.97 2.12
N VAL A 44 2.15 -14.75 1.02
CA VAL A 44 0.83 -15.31 0.77
C VAL A 44 0.87 -16.84 0.79
N LYS A 45 1.85 -17.44 0.12
CA LYS A 45 2.06 -18.90 0.10
C LYS A 45 2.35 -19.46 1.49
N ARG A 46 3.24 -18.82 2.26
CA ARG A 46 3.54 -19.19 3.65
C ARG A 46 2.31 -19.06 4.55
N ASN A 47 1.46 -18.09 4.28
CA ASN A 47 0.17 -17.88 4.97
C ASN A 47 -0.94 -18.81 4.46
N LYS A 48 -0.65 -19.71 3.51
CA LYS A 48 -1.58 -20.64 2.87
C LYS A 48 -2.71 -19.96 2.07
N GLY A 49 -2.46 -18.73 1.61
CA GLY A 49 -3.33 -17.96 0.74
C GLY A 49 -3.24 -18.37 -0.74
N ARG A 50 -3.98 -17.68 -1.59
CA ARG A 50 -3.99 -17.91 -3.04
C ARG A 50 -2.86 -17.14 -3.72
N VAL A 51 -1.83 -17.86 -4.19
CA VAL A 51 -0.68 -17.28 -4.89
C VAL A 51 -1.06 -16.70 -6.26
N GLY A 52 -0.35 -15.67 -6.71
CA GLY A 52 -0.53 -14.98 -7.98
C GLY A 52 -0.33 -13.46 -7.88
N ALA A 53 -0.17 -12.94 -6.66
CA ALA A 53 0.07 -11.51 -6.44
C ALA A 53 1.47 -11.04 -6.89
N ALA A 54 2.42 -11.95 -7.11
CA ALA A 54 3.74 -11.61 -7.65
C ALA A 54 3.66 -10.91 -9.02
N ASP A 55 2.59 -11.14 -9.79
CA ASP A 55 2.36 -10.50 -11.09
C ASP A 55 1.67 -9.12 -10.99
N ALA A 56 1.30 -8.69 -9.79
CA ALA A 56 0.56 -7.45 -9.56
C ALA A 56 1.26 -6.18 -10.03
N PRO A 57 2.58 -5.99 -9.79
CA PRO A 57 3.24 -4.75 -10.20
C PRO A 57 3.06 -4.42 -11.68
N ASP A 58 3.23 -5.40 -12.55
CA ASP A 58 3.09 -5.22 -14.00
C ASP A 58 1.64 -5.10 -14.44
N ALA A 59 0.72 -5.83 -13.79
CA ALA A 59 -0.70 -5.70 -14.05
C ALA A 59 -1.21 -4.29 -13.71
N ILE A 60 -0.81 -3.74 -12.57
CA ILE A 60 -1.17 -2.38 -12.14
C ILE A 60 -0.55 -1.34 -13.07
N ARG A 61 0.74 -1.44 -13.43
CA ARG A 61 1.41 -0.56 -14.39
C ARG A 61 0.70 -0.54 -15.74
N THR A 62 0.26 -1.70 -16.22
CA THR A 62 -0.48 -1.83 -17.48
C THR A 62 -1.79 -1.04 -17.47
N GLN A 63 -2.51 -1.04 -16.37
CA GLN A 63 -3.74 -0.25 -16.24
C GLN A 63 -3.42 1.24 -16.04
N LEU A 64 -2.45 1.56 -15.21
CA LEU A 64 -2.01 2.92 -14.93
C LEU A 64 -1.51 3.64 -16.20
N ALA A 65 -0.77 2.93 -17.05
CA ALA A 65 -0.22 3.46 -18.30
C ALA A 65 -1.26 4.15 -19.20
N ASN A 66 -2.51 3.68 -19.15
CA ASN A 66 -3.60 4.17 -19.98
C ASN A 66 -4.42 5.31 -19.36
N LEU A 67 -4.16 5.71 -18.12
CA LEU A 67 -4.91 6.78 -17.47
C LEU A 67 -4.47 8.16 -17.99
N PRO A 68 -5.42 9.10 -18.20
CA PRO A 68 -5.13 10.41 -18.77
C PRO A 68 -4.45 11.32 -17.75
N ILE A 69 -3.75 12.35 -18.26
CA ILE A 69 -3.11 13.37 -17.44
C ILE A 69 -3.95 14.66 -17.50
N HIS A 70 -4.30 15.20 -16.33
CA HIS A 70 -5.08 16.44 -16.21
C HIS A 70 -4.28 17.60 -15.60
N ARG A 71 -3.14 17.32 -14.99
CA ARG A 71 -2.17 18.31 -14.49
C ARG A 71 -0.75 17.77 -14.62
N PRO A 72 0.26 18.63 -14.66
CA PRO A 72 1.66 18.17 -14.66
C PRO A 72 1.97 17.35 -13.41
N VAL A 73 2.55 16.18 -13.62
CA VAL A 73 3.11 15.29 -12.60
C VAL A 73 4.37 14.67 -13.18
N SER A 74 5.38 14.48 -12.36
CA SER A 74 6.62 13.84 -12.76
C SER A 74 6.84 12.54 -12.00
N ILE A 75 7.04 11.45 -12.76
CA ILE A 75 7.09 10.09 -12.23
C ILE A 75 8.36 9.40 -12.75
N VAL A 76 9.10 8.77 -11.84
CA VAL A 76 10.16 7.82 -12.20
C VAL A 76 9.72 6.40 -11.79
N ASP A 77 9.95 5.43 -12.66
CA ASP A 77 9.77 4.02 -12.34
C ASP A 77 11.15 3.40 -12.07
N LEU A 78 11.36 2.96 -10.85
CA LEU A 78 12.62 2.39 -10.36
C LEU A 78 12.71 0.87 -10.60
N GLY A 79 11.74 0.29 -11.32
CA GLY A 79 11.69 -1.13 -11.61
C GLY A 79 11.03 -1.93 -10.50
N THR A 80 11.40 -3.21 -10.38
CA THR A 80 10.72 -4.16 -9.49
C THR A 80 11.73 -4.96 -8.69
N VAL A 81 11.57 -4.95 -7.37
CA VAL A 81 12.21 -5.90 -6.46
C VAL A 81 11.50 -7.24 -6.58
N THR A 82 12.24 -8.30 -6.79
CA THR A 82 11.69 -9.64 -6.99
C THR A 82 12.11 -10.57 -5.85
N CYS A 83 11.16 -11.29 -5.27
CA CYS A 83 11.45 -12.35 -4.31
C CYS A 83 11.98 -13.58 -5.03
N GLU A 84 13.30 -13.68 -5.14
CA GLU A 84 13.95 -14.81 -5.78
C GLU A 84 14.07 -16.01 -4.82
N TYR A 85 13.80 -17.21 -5.33
CA TYR A 85 13.94 -18.48 -4.59
C TYR A 85 13.19 -18.56 -3.25
N GLY A 86 12.14 -17.74 -3.07
CA GLY A 86 11.37 -17.68 -1.83
C GLY A 86 12.09 -16.98 -0.67
N ASN A 87 13.16 -16.21 -0.94
CA ASN A 87 13.86 -15.43 0.07
C ASN A 87 13.15 -14.09 0.31
N LEU A 88 12.04 -14.15 1.03
CA LEU A 88 11.17 -13.01 1.28
C LEU A 88 11.88 -11.93 2.10
N GLU A 89 12.61 -12.33 3.12
CA GLU A 89 13.29 -11.42 4.04
C GLU A 89 14.35 -10.57 3.31
N GLN A 90 15.05 -11.17 2.34
CA GLN A 90 15.98 -10.44 1.47
C GLN A 90 15.25 -9.45 0.57
N ALA A 91 14.14 -9.87 -0.06
CA ALA A 91 13.34 -8.99 -0.92
C ALA A 91 12.77 -7.81 -0.13
N GLN A 92 12.29 -8.03 1.11
CA GLN A 92 11.85 -6.96 2.01
C GLN A 92 12.98 -5.98 2.35
N SER A 93 14.20 -6.47 2.56
CA SER A 93 15.38 -5.61 2.79
C SER A 93 15.72 -4.77 1.56
N GLU A 94 15.71 -5.37 0.37
CA GLU A 94 15.96 -4.65 -0.90
C GLU A 94 14.89 -3.60 -1.17
N LEU A 95 13.63 -3.89 -0.87
CA LEU A 95 12.56 -2.90 -0.96
C LEU A 95 12.77 -1.75 0.02
N ALA A 96 13.15 -2.06 1.26
CA ALA A 96 13.43 -1.05 2.27
C ALA A 96 14.54 -0.08 1.83
N GLU A 97 15.63 -0.61 1.25
CA GLU A 97 16.70 0.22 0.69
C GLU A 97 16.21 1.13 -0.44
N GLN A 98 15.38 0.63 -1.36
CA GLN A 98 14.82 1.45 -2.45
C GLN A 98 13.87 2.53 -1.94
N VAL A 99 13.02 2.23 -0.95
CA VAL A 99 12.12 3.20 -0.33
C VAL A 99 12.94 4.29 0.40
N ALA A 100 13.91 3.91 1.22
CA ALA A 100 14.77 4.86 1.94
C ALA A 100 15.52 5.77 0.96
N ASN A 101 16.17 5.21 -0.07
CA ASN A 101 16.86 5.96 -1.11
C ASN A 101 15.94 6.93 -1.87
N SER A 102 14.70 6.53 -2.15
CA SER A 102 13.71 7.42 -2.80
C SER A 102 13.43 8.64 -1.92
N LEU A 103 13.18 8.42 -0.64
CA LEU A 103 12.94 9.48 0.34
C LEU A 103 14.16 10.41 0.51
N GLU A 104 15.37 9.88 0.51
CA GLU A 104 16.62 10.68 0.55
C GLU A 104 16.77 11.63 -0.64
N HIS A 105 16.26 11.22 -1.80
CA HIS A 105 16.25 12.06 -3.00
C HIS A 105 15.02 12.98 -3.10
N GLY A 106 14.21 13.05 -2.04
CA GLY A 106 13.01 13.89 -1.98
C GLY A 106 11.83 13.39 -2.81
N LEU A 107 11.87 12.12 -3.23
CA LEU A 107 10.79 11.48 -3.96
C LEU A 107 9.72 10.95 -2.99
N LYS A 108 8.48 10.88 -3.45
CA LYS A 108 7.38 10.19 -2.75
C LYS A 108 7.25 8.77 -3.30
N PRO A 109 7.70 7.74 -2.57
CA PRO A 109 7.59 6.37 -3.05
C PRO A 109 6.14 5.88 -3.06
N VAL A 110 5.78 5.20 -4.15
CA VAL A 110 4.53 4.47 -4.35
C VAL A 110 4.90 3.05 -4.71
N VAL A 111 4.65 2.11 -3.80
CA VAL A 111 5.00 0.71 -4.00
C VAL A 111 3.81 -0.05 -4.57
N LEU A 112 4.03 -0.68 -5.72
CA LEU A 112 3.07 -1.57 -6.35
C LEU A 112 3.38 -2.98 -5.87
N GLY A 113 2.67 -3.46 -4.85
CA GLY A 113 3.00 -4.67 -4.14
C GLY A 113 2.48 -5.94 -4.80
N GLY A 114 3.03 -7.02 -4.30
CA GLY A 114 2.52 -8.37 -4.37
C GLY A 114 1.57 -8.65 -3.22
N GLY A 115 1.84 -9.71 -2.41
CA GLY A 115 1.13 -9.96 -1.16
C GLY A 115 1.42 -8.92 -0.09
N HIS A 116 0.61 -8.89 0.98
CA HIS A 116 0.72 -7.85 2.00
C HIS A 116 2.02 -7.91 2.83
N GLU A 117 2.85 -8.94 2.66
CA GLU A 117 4.23 -8.96 3.14
C GLU A 117 5.07 -7.78 2.65
N VAL A 118 4.65 -7.08 1.58
CA VAL A 118 5.26 -5.84 1.08
C VAL A 118 5.33 -4.77 2.15
N ALA A 119 4.33 -4.70 3.03
CA ALA A 119 4.19 -3.64 4.03
C ALA A 119 5.35 -3.59 5.01
N PHE A 120 6.00 -4.72 5.34
CA PHE A 120 7.17 -4.69 6.22
C PHE A 120 8.40 -4.09 5.54
N GLY A 121 8.61 -4.37 4.25
CA GLY A 121 9.68 -3.73 3.46
C GLY A 121 9.45 -2.23 3.32
N SER A 122 8.23 -1.83 2.97
CA SER A 122 7.80 -0.43 2.88
C SER A 122 8.02 0.33 4.18
N PHE A 123 7.48 -0.19 5.29
CA PHE A 123 7.65 0.40 6.62
C PHE A 123 9.12 0.50 7.03
N SER A 124 9.90 -0.56 6.82
CA SER A 124 11.33 -0.60 7.19
C SER A 124 12.13 0.47 6.46
N GLY A 125 11.84 0.74 5.19
CA GLY A 125 12.49 1.79 4.42
C GLY A 125 12.15 3.19 4.93
N LEU A 126 10.87 3.47 5.20
CA LEU A 126 10.47 4.74 5.81
C LEU A 126 11.08 4.88 7.22
N PHE A 127 11.09 3.81 8.00
CA PHE A 127 11.66 3.80 9.34
C PHE A 127 13.16 4.11 9.31
N GLN A 128 13.93 3.49 8.42
CA GLN A 128 15.38 3.75 8.23
C GLN A 128 15.61 5.22 7.89
N TYR A 129 14.88 5.77 6.92
CA TYR A 129 14.97 7.17 6.54
C TYR A 129 14.68 8.12 7.71
N VAL A 130 13.59 7.90 8.44
CA VAL A 130 13.20 8.75 9.58
C VAL A 130 14.22 8.63 10.72
N GLN A 131 14.75 7.44 11.01
CA GLN A 131 15.79 7.29 12.04
C GLN A 131 17.08 8.01 11.68
N ALA A 132 17.46 8.05 10.39
CA ALA A 132 18.67 8.75 9.94
C ALA A 132 18.55 10.28 9.92
N HIS A 133 17.37 10.82 9.58
CA HIS A 133 17.21 12.25 9.27
C HIS A 133 16.33 13.05 10.24
N ALA A 134 15.44 12.37 10.98
CA ALA A 134 14.43 12.99 11.83
C ALA A 134 13.96 12.04 12.93
N SER A 135 14.90 11.51 13.72
CA SER A 135 14.63 10.42 14.68
C SER A 135 13.62 10.76 15.79
N ASP A 136 13.30 12.02 15.99
CA ASP A 136 12.26 12.49 16.91
C ASP A 136 10.84 12.39 16.33
N LYS A 137 10.72 12.30 15.01
CA LYS A 137 9.42 12.19 14.33
C LYS A 137 8.76 10.83 14.58
N LYS A 138 7.45 10.89 14.72
CA LYS A 138 6.58 9.72 14.92
C LYS A 138 5.98 9.28 13.60
N ILE A 139 6.19 8.02 13.24
CA ILE A 139 5.57 7.39 12.08
C ILE A 139 4.21 6.83 12.49
N GLY A 140 3.19 7.08 11.68
CA GLY A 140 1.89 6.43 11.75
C GLY A 140 1.65 5.56 10.52
N ILE A 141 1.09 4.38 10.73
CA ILE A 141 0.63 3.48 9.67
C ILE A 141 -0.89 3.54 9.64
N ILE A 142 -1.48 3.87 8.48
CA ILE A 142 -2.91 3.68 8.24
C ILE A 142 -3.04 2.54 7.23
N ASN A 143 -3.62 1.44 7.67
CA ASN A 143 -3.88 0.25 6.86
C ASN A 143 -5.38 0.17 6.52
N PHE A 144 -5.71 0.20 5.24
CA PHE A 144 -7.05 -0.15 4.76
C PHE A 144 -7.06 -1.64 4.46
N ASP A 145 -7.71 -2.43 5.33
CA ASP A 145 -7.62 -3.87 5.29
C ASP A 145 -8.80 -4.54 6.04
N ALA A 146 -9.27 -5.67 5.52
CA ALA A 146 -10.20 -6.52 6.25
C ALA A 146 -9.53 -7.29 7.40
N HIS A 147 -8.19 -7.36 7.42
CA HIS A 147 -7.36 -8.08 8.38
C HIS A 147 -6.48 -7.14 9.20
N PHE A 148 -6.02 -7.60 10.35
CA PHE A 148 -5.04 -6.85 11.15
C PHE A 148 -3.60 -7.06 10.70
N ASP A 149 -3.30 -8.19 10.10
CA ASP A 149 -1.96 -8.64 9.74
C ASP A 149 -0.92 -8.52 10.87
N LEU A 150 -1.40 -8.85 12.08
CA LEU A 150 -0.66 -8.89 13.35
C LEU A 150 -0.39 -10.33 13.79
N ARG A 151 -0.35 -11.30 12.86
CA ARG A 151 -0.11 -12.72 13.19
C ARG A 151 1.30 -12.93 13.72
N GLU A 152 1.43 -13.82 14.70
CA GLU A 152 2.71 -14.39 15.07
C GLU A 152 3.01 -15.61 14.19
N ALA A 153 4.21 -15.65 13.61
CA ALA A 153 4.70 -16.78 12.83
C ALA A 153 6.24 -16.89 12.97
N GLU A 154 6.76 -18.08 12.71
CA GLU A 154 8.21 -18.34 12.75
C GLU A 154 8.96 -17.57 11.64
N HIS A 155 8.36 -17.45 10.46
CA HIS A 155 8.86 -16.72 9.31
C HIS A 155 7.89 -15.63 8.88
N ALA A 156 8.40 -14.63 8.15
CA ALA A 156 7.56 -13.60 7.55
C ALA A 156 6.50 -14.21 6.62
N THR A 157 5.24 -13.74 6.75
CA THR A 157 4.11 -14.11 5.89
C THR A 157 3.34 -12.85 5.50
N SER A 158 2.34 -12.96 4.62
CA SER A 158 1.45 -11.84 4.31
C SER A 158 0.64 -11.37 5.52
N GLY A 159 0.43 -12.21 6.52
CA GLY A 159 -0.34 -11.86 7.74
C GLY A 159 0.51 -11.38 8.92
N THR A 160 1.82 -11.10 8.75
CA THR A 160 2.73 -10.73 9.84
C THR A 160 3.32 -9.33 9.78
N PRO A 161 3.18 -8.52 8.72
CA PRO A 161 4.00 -7.33 8.50
C PRO A 161 3.89 -6.30 9.62
N PHE A 162 2.72 -6.11 10.20
CA PHE A 162 2.56 -5.09 11.23
C PHE A 162 3.00 -5.56 12.62
N LEU A 163 3.00 -6.85 12.90
CA LEU A 163 3.68 -7.36 14.09
C LEU A 163 5.21 -7.23 13.95
N GLN A 164 5.75 -7.44 12.75
CA GLN A 164 7.17 -7.19 12.47
C GLN A 164 7.52 -5.70 12.64
N ALA A 165 6.67 -4.79 12.12
CA ALA A 165 6.82 -3.34 12.29
C ALA A 165 6.75 -2.90 13.77
N ALA A 166 5.84 -3.50 14.56
CA ALA A 166 5.74 -3.26 16.00
C ALA A 166 7.03 -3.68 16.72
N ARG A 167 7.56 -4.87 16.42
CA ARG A 167 8.81 -5.38 16.99
C ARG A 167 10.03 -4.52 16.59
N LEU A 168 10.10 -4.08 15.34
CA LEU A 168 11.15 -3.16 14.88
C LEU A 168 11.09 -1.83 15.64
N SER A 169 9.89 -1.28 15.83
CA SER A 169 9.69 -0.06 16.59
C SER A 169 10.13 -0.23 18.06
N GLU A 170 9.75 -1.33 18.70
CA GLU A 170 10.13 -1.66 20.08
C GLU A 170 11.66 -1.80 20.24
N GLN A 171 12.33 -2.50 19.34
CA GLN A 171 13.80 -2.66 19.34
C GLN A 171 14.53 -1.31 19.31
N HIS A 172 13.95 -0.31 18.68
CA HIS A 172 14.49 1.05 18.61
C HIS A 172 13.87 2.01 19.64
N GLN A 173 13.10 1.49 20.60
CA GLN A 173 12.42 2.28 21.65
C GLN A 173 11.50 3.37 21.06
N LYS A 174 10.85 3.06 19.93
CA LYS A 174 9.86 3.93 19.26
C LYS A 174 8.46 3.42 19.48
N GLN A 175 7.51 4.34 19.50
CA GLN A 175 6.09 3.99 19.57
C GLN A 175 5.63 3.41 18.24
N PHE A 176 4.93 2.28 18.30
CA PHE A 176 4.21 1.72 17.16
C PHE A 176 2.83 2.39 17.11
N ASN A 177 2.59 3.20 16.07
CA ASN A 177 1.30 3.86 15.85
C ASN A 177 0.66 3.22 14.61
N TYR A 178 -0.44 2.52 14.84
CA TYR A 178 -1.13 1.75 13.80
C TYR A 178 -2.65 1.96 13.90
N LEU A 179 -3.26 2.32 12.77
CA LEU A 179 -4.70 2.39 12.57
C LEU A 179 -5.08 1.47 11.41
N CYS A 180 -5.94 0.47 11.69
CA CYS A 180 -6.51 -0.41 10.67
C CYS A 180 -7.96 -0.02 10.39
N ILE A 181 -8.30 0.23 9.12
CA ILE A 181 -9.63 0.68 8.68
C ILE A 181 -10.25 -0.39 7.79
N GLY A 182 -11.38 -0.96 8.22
CA GLY A 182 -12.11 -1.96 7.47
C GLY A 182 -12.12 -3.34 8.13
N VAL A 183 -11.62 -3.47 9.35
CA VAL A 183 -11.45 -4.75 10.07
C VAL A 183 -12.74 -5.56 10.09
N ALA A 184 -12.71 -6.74 9.49
CA ALA A 184 -13.85 -7.66 9.45
C ALA A 184 -13.81 -8.65 10.61
N ASN A 185 -14.84 -8.64 11.45
CA ASN A 185 -14.92 -9.55 12.61
C ASN A 185 -14.80 -11.02 12.23
N HIS A 186 -15.36 -11.41 11.08
CA HIS A 186 -15.37 -12.80 10.63
C HIS A 186 -14.07 -13.24 9.97
N ALA A 187 -13.16 -12.30 9.68
CA ALA A 187 -11.85 -12.56 9.05
C ALA A 187 -10.70 -12.56 10.07
N ASN A 188 -10.94 -12.09 11.31
CA ASN A 188 -9.93 -12.00 12.35
C ASN A 188 -10.32 -12.86 13.57
N THR A 189 -9.41 -13.73 13.98
CA THR A 189 -9.59 -14.52 15.22
C THR A 189 -9.44 -13.63 16.45
N LYS A 190 -10.01 -14.08 17.59
CA LYS A 190 -9.95 -13.33 18.86
C LYS A 190 -8.53 -12.92 19.24
N ILE A 191 -7.54 -13.79 19.01
CA ILE A 191 -6.14 -13.49 19.37
C ILE A 191 -5.59 -12.26 18.62
N LEU A 192 -6.07 -11.97 17.40
CA LEU A 192 -5.63 -10.81 16.63
C LEU A 192 -6.19 -9.51 17.21
N PHE A 193 -7.43 -9.54 17.72
CA PHE A 193 -7.98 -8.42 18.49
C PHE A 193 -7.22 -8.22 19.80
N ASP A 194 -6.95 -9.30 20.54
CA ASP A 194 -6.17 -9.25 21.79
C ASP A 194 -4.76 -8.69 21.53
N THR A 195 -4.14 -9.04 20.40
CA THR A 195 -2.82 -8.51 19.99
C THR A 195 -2.90 -7.02 19.63
N ALA A 196 -3.93 -6.61 18.87
CA ALA A 196 -4.14 -5.21 18.51
C ALA A 196 -4.34 -4.34 19.77
N ASP A 197 -5.15 -4.82 20.72
CA ASP A 197 -5.40 -4.13 21.99
C ASP A 197 -4.12 -4.06 22.85
N ALA A 198 -3.34 -5.15 22.94
CA ALA A 198 -2.07 -5.18 23.67
C ALA A 198 -1.02 -4.22 23.09
N LEU A 199 -1.01 -4.02 21.76
CA LEU A 199 -0.13 -3.09 21.05
C LEU A 199 -0.69 -1.65 21.03
N ASN A 200 -1.84 -1.39 21.66
CA ASN A 200 -2.56 -0.12 21.62
C ASN A 200 -2.86 0.37 20.19
N CYS A 201 -3.16 -0.55 19.27
CA CYS A 201 -3.59 -0.22 17.93
C CYS A 201 -4.99 0.42 17.94
N SER A 202 -5.20 1.36 17.01
CA SER A 202 -6.54 1.85 16.70
C SER A 202 -7.12 1.04 15.54
N TYR A 203 -8.43 0.81 15.54
CA TYR A 203 -9.08 0.15 14.41
C TYR A 203 -10.55 0.56 14.25
N LEU A 204 -11.01 0.56 13.00
CA LEU A 204 -12.41 0.78 12.64
C LEU A 204 -12.92 -0.48 11.91
N ARG A 205 -14.06 -0.99 12.38
CA ARG A 205 -14.64 -2.21 11.81
C ARG A 205 -15.34 -1.92 10.48
N ASP A 206 -15.37 -2.91 9.60
CA ASP A 206 -15.98 -2.82 8.27
C ASP A 206 -17.43 -2.31 8.25
N HIS A 207 -18.22 -2.60 9.30
CA HIS A 207 -19.60 -2.12 9.40
C HIS A 207 -19.72 -0.68 9.92
N GLU A 208 -18.66 -0.15 10.56
CA GLU A 208 -18.59 1.24 11.02
C GLU A 208 -18.15 2.18 9.89
N VAL A 209 -17.37 1.65 8.92
CA VAL A 209 -16.81 2.42 7.80
C VAL A 209 -17.82 2.46 6.65
N ASN A 210 -18.70 3.45 6.70
CA ASN A 210 -19.72 3.68 5.68
C ASN A 210 -20.08 5.17 5.59
N ILE A 211 -20.70 5.60 4.49
CA ILE A 211 -21.01 7.00 4.20
C ILE A 211 -21.90 7.66 5.25
N PHE A 212 -22.79 6.89 5.91
CA PHE A 212 -23.69 7.42 6.94
C PHE A 212 -22.97 7.71 8.26
N ASN A 213 -21.84 7.04 8.49
CA ASN A 213 -21.00 7.20 9.68
C ASN A 213 -19.72 8.00 9.39
N LEU A 214 -19.56 8.53 8.19
CA LEU A 214 -18.33 9.19 7.73
C LEU A 214 -17.80 10.26 8.69
N PRO A 215 -18.62 11.14 9.30
CA PRO A 215 -18.10 12.13 10.26
C PRO A 215 -17.37 11.52 11.46
N ASN A 216 -17.85 10.40 12.01
CA ASN A 216 -17.19 9.72 13.11
C ASN A 216 -15.92 8.99 12.67
N VAL A 217 -15.94 8.42 11.46
CA VAL A 217 -14.75 7.79 10.84
C VAL A 217 -13.65 8.83 10.64
N LEU A 218 -13.97 10.00 10.06
CA LEU A 218 -13.00 11.09 9.87
C LEU A 218 -12.46 11.62 11.20
N ALA A 219 -13.31 11.78 12.21
CA ALA A 219 -12.87 12.21 13.54
C ALA A 219 -11.87 11.20 14.18
N ALA A 220 -12.08 9.89 13.99
CA ALA A 220 -11.14 8.87 14.45
C ALA A 220 -9.81 8.91 13.67
N VAL A 221 -9.87 9.14 12.37
CA VAL A 221 -8.69 9.33 11.50
C VAL A 221 -7.91 10.58 11.92
N ASP A 222 -8.58 11.71 12.14
CA ASP A 222 -7.95 12.95 12.61
C ASP A 222 -7.26 12.76 13.96
N ALA A 223 -7.94 12.13 14.92
CA ALA A 223 -7.39 11.83 16.25
C ALA A 223 -6.14 10.91 16.18
N PHE A 224 -6.01 10.08 15.14
CA PHE A 224 -4.80 9.31 14.87
C PHE A 224 -3.71 10.17 14.22
N ILE A 225 -4.05 10.94 13.18
CA ILE A 225 -3.10 11.77 12.41
C ILE A 225 -2.47 12.89 13.28
N GLU A 226 -3.20 13.41 14.26
CA GLU A 226 -2.69 14.40 15.21
C GLU A 226 -1.52 13.88 16.09
N LYS A 227 -1.42 12.58 16.28
CA LYS A 227 -0.38 11.95 17.12
C LYS A 227 0.92 11.66 16.38
N VAL A 228 0.95 11.82 15.05
CA VAL A 228 2.07 11.39 14.20
C VAL A 228 2.53 12.51 13.26
N ASP A 229 3.77 12.44 12.83
CA ASP A 229 4.41 13.44 11.98
C ASP A 229 4.52 13.00 10.52
N CYS A 230 4.66 11.70 10.29
CA CYS A 230 4.80 11.05 8.99
C CYS A 230 3.76 9.94 8.85
N LEU A 231 3.15 9.82 7.68
CA LEU A 231 2.19 8.75 7.38
C LEU A 231 2.74 7.79 6.33
N TYR A 232 2.64 6.52 6.63
CA TYR A 232 2.65 5.43 5.69
C TYR A 232 1.22 4.92 5.51
N ILE A 233 0.74 4.97 4.29
CA ILE A 233 -0.57 4.43 3.91
C ILE A 233 -0.35 3.13 3.16
N THR A 234 -1.00 2.08 3.59
CA THR A 234 -1.03 0.79 2.91
C THR A 234 -2.46 0.38 2.64
N ILE A 235 -2.71 -0.13 1.45
CA ILE A 235 -4.05 -0.47 1.00
C ILE A 235 -4.04 -1.91 0.52
N ASP A 236 -4.55 -2.80 1.37
CA ASP A 236 -4.92 -4.15 0.96
C ASP A 236 -6.23 -4.10 0.18
N LEU A 237 -6.20 -4.59 -1.05
CA LEU A 237 -7.38 -4.55 -1.91
C LEU A 237 -8.51 -5.48 -1.44
N ASP A 238 -8.24 -6.36 -0.48
CA ASP A 238 -9.28 -7.21 0.12
C ASP A 238 -10.17 -6.46 1.14
N VAL A 239 -9.82 -5.22 1.47
CA VAL A 239 -10.71 -4.32 2.23
C VAL A 239 -12.01 -4.05 1.47
N PHE A 240 -11.97 -4.13 0.13
CA PHE A 240 -13.14 -3.94 -0.72
C PHE A 240 -13.91 -5.25 -0.90
N ALA A 241 -15.23 -5.14 -1.11
CA ALA A 241 -16.04 -6.30 -1.42
C ALA A 241 -15.54 -7.02 -2.68
N ALA A 242 -15.66 -8.36 -2.72
CA ALA A 242 -15.29 -9.17 -3.88
C ALA A 242 -16.02 -8.77 -5.18
N ALA A 243 -17.14 -8.07 -5.10
CA ALA A 243 -17.82 -7.47 -6.25
C ALA A 243 -17.01 -6.33 -6.88
N VAL A 244 -16.14 -5.66 -6.10
CA VAL A 244 -15.26 -4.56 -6.52
C VAL A 244 -13.85 -5.07 -6.80
N ALA A 245 -13.27 -5.83 -5.87
CA ALA A 245 -11.93 -6.41 -5.96
C ALA A 245 -11.97 -7.95 -5.88
N PRO A 246 -12.32 -8.66 -6.98
CA PRO A 246 -12.38 -10.12 -6.98
C PRO A 246 -11.00 -10.80 -6.97
N GLY A 247 -9.98 -10.13 -7.52
CA GLY A 247 -8.63 -10.64 -7.70
C GLY A 247 -7.74 -10.38 -6.50
N VAL A 248 -8.05 -11.01 -5.35
CA VAL A 248 -7.27 -10.93 -4.11
C VAL A 248 -7.11 -12.32 -3.51
N SER A 249 -6.20 -12.49 -2.54
CA SER A 249 -5.99 -13.78 -1.87
C SER A 249 -7.20 -14.20 -1.01
N ALA A 250 -7.80 -13.27 -0.27
CA ALA A 250 -8.91 -13.50 0.65
C ALA A 250 -10.11 -12.57 0.33
N PRO A 251 -10.94 -12.88 -0.68
CA PRO A 251 -12.03 -12.00 -1.11
C PRO A 251 -13.05 -11.73 0.00
N ALA A 252 -13.27 -10.45 0.33
CA ALA A 252 -14.23 -10.04 1.34
C ALA A 252 -15.67 -10.17 0.81
N VAL A 253 -16.56 -10.72 1.64
CA VAL A 253 -17.99 -10.81 1.31
C VAL A 253 -18.65 -9.43 1.30
N LYS A 254 -18.32 -8.60 2.29
CA LYS A 254 -18.90 -7.26 2.48
C LYS A 254 -17.91 -6.16 2.11
N GLY A 255 -16.78 -6.04 2.81
CA GLY A 255 -15.81 -4.96 2.63
C GLY A 255 -16.36 -3.56 2.94
N ILE A 256 -15.58 -2.54 2.63
CA ILE A 256 -16.02 -1.14 2.63
C ILE A 256 -16.42 -0.71 1.21
N ASP A 257 -17.27 0.31 1.08
CA ASP A 257 -17.62 0.85 -0.24
C ASP A 257 -16.57 1.84 -0.75
N LEU A 258 -16.40 1.89 -2.07
CA LEU A 258 -15.37 2.71 -2.70
C LEU A 258 -15.58 4.21 -2.44
N ALA A 259 -16.81 4.71 -2.40
CA ALA A 259 -17.08 6.13 -2.19
C ALA A 259 -16.69 6.58 -0.77
N THR A 260 -16.93 5.72 0.22
CA THR A 260 -16.48 5.97 1.61
C THR A 260 -14.95 5.94 1.70
N PHE A 261 -14.30 4.96 1.05
CA PHE A 261 -12.84 4.91 0.95
C PHE A 261 -12.27 6.20 0.33
N GLU A 262 -12.80 6.63 -0.81
CA GLU A 262 -12.36 7.85 -1.50
C GLU A 262 -12.46 9.09 -0.62
N ALA A 263 -13.57 9.23 0.13
CA ALA A 263 -13.76 10.35 1.04
C ALA A 263 -12.71 10.37 2.17
N ILE A 264 -12.41 9.20 2.76
CA ILE A 264 -11.40 9.05 3.80
C ILE A 264 -9.99 9.29 3.23
N PHE A 265 -9.68 8.66 2.10
CA PHE A 265 -8.36 8.75 1.47
C PHE A 265 -8.03 10.19 1.03
N LYS A 266 -9.00 10.87 0.42
CA LYS A 266 -8.88 12.30 0.08
C LYS A 266 -8.62 13.15 1.33
N HIS A 267 -9.37 12.94 2.40
CA HIS A 267 -9.19 13.65 3.66
C HIS A 267 -7.76 13.45 4.24
N ILE A 268 -7.24 12.23 4.18
CA ILE A 268 -5.85 11.95 4.59
C ILE A 268 -4.85 12.67 3.68
N GLN A 269 -5.05 12.67 2.36
CA GLN A 269 -4.18 13.35 1.40
C GLN A 269 -4.09 14.86 1.66
N GLU A 270 -5.21 15.51 2.00
CA GLU A 270 -5.27 16.94 2.30
C GLU A 270 -4.41 17.36 3.51
N THR A 271 -4.00 16.40 4.36
CA THR A 271 -3.07 16.67 5.48
C THR A 271 -1.64 16.94 5.04
N GLY A 272 -1.24 16.50 3.85
CA GLY A 272 0.12 16.59 3.33
C GLY A 272 1.14 15.74 4.08
N LYS A 273 0.71 14.84 4.99
CA LYS A 273 1.61 14.02 5.83
C LYS A 273 1.99 12.67 5.21
N ILE A 274 1.45 12.30 4.04
CA ILE A 274 1.75 11.00 3.40
C ILE A 274 3.17 11.02 2.83
N ASN A 275 4.03 10.17 3.37
CA ASN A 275 5.42 10.00 2.92
C ASN A 275 5.59 8.75 2.05
N LEU A 276 4.71 7.76 2.19
CA LEU A 276 4.79 6.47 1.52
C LEU A 276 3.38 5.93 1.30
N LEU A 277 3.13 5.40 0.11
CA LEU A 277 1.94 4.63 -0.23
C LEU A 277 2.34 3.27 -0.76
N ASP A 278 1.67 2.21 -0.36
CA ASP A 278 1.67 0.96 -1.12
C ASP A 278 0.28 0.38 -1.34
N ILE A 279 0.21 -0.49 -2.35
CA ILE A 279 -0.99 -1.25 -2.70
C ILE A 279 -0.62 -2.73 -2.63
N ALA A 280 -1.41 -3.53 -1.93
CA ALA A 280 -1.17 -4.94 -1.71
C ALA A 280 -2.32 -5.84 -2.19
N GLU A 281 -2.02 -7.12 -2.32
CA GLU A 281 -2.96 -8.23 -2.59
C GLU A 281 -3.68 -8.18 -3.94
N CYS A 282 -3.30 -7.31 -4.88
CA CYS A 282 -3.76 -7.48 -6.26
C CYS A 282 -3.29 -8.84 -6.79
N ASN A 283 -4.22 -9.71 -7.19
CA ASN A 283 -3.89 -11.03 -7.69
C ASN A 283 -4.45 -11.22 -9.12
N PRO A 284 -3.64 -10.95 -10.16
CA PRO A 284 -4.06 -11.03 -11.55
C PRO A 284 -4.58 -12.42 -11.96
N LYS A 285 -4.09 -13.49 -11.31
CA LYS A 285 -4.50 -14.87 -11.62
C LYS A 285 -5.96 -15.15 -11.27
N PHE A 286 -6.52 -14.42 -10.30
CA PHE A 286 -7.91 -14.56 -9.87
C PHE A 286 -8.76 -13.33 -10.22
N ASP A 287 -8.16 -12.35 -10.93
CA ASP A 287 -8.89 -11.15 -11.33
C ASP A 287 -9.80 -11.39 -12.52
N LEU A 288 -10.87 -10.61 -12.61
CA LEU A 288 -11.85 -10.67 -13.70
C LEU A 288 -11.77 -9.37 -14.51
N ASP A 289 -11.44 -9.46 -15.79
CA ASP A 289 -11.30 -8.31 -16.70
C ASP A 289 -10.36 -7.21 -16.16
N ASN A 290 -9.33 -7.60 -15.43
CA ASN A 290 -8.40 -6.70 -14.71
C ASN A 290 -9.11 -5.70 -13.78
N ARG A 291 -10.24 -6.04 -13.20
CA ARG A 291 -11.04 -5.15 -12.37
C ARG A 291 -10.27 -4.71 -11.12
N THR A 292 -9.62 -5.66 -10.46
CA THR A 292 -8.81 -5.40 -9.26
C THR A 292 -7.55 -4.60 -9.61
N ALA A 293 -6.87 -4.95 -10.70
CA ALA A 293 -5.72 -4.17 -11.19
C ALA A 293 -6.11 -2.74 -11.63
N LYS A 294 -7.31 -2.56 -12.22
CA LYS A 294 -7.86 -1.22 -12.54
C LYS A 294 -8.18 -0.42 -11.29
N LEU A 295 -8.72 -1.06 -10.26
CA LEU A 295 -8.96 -0.41 -8.96
C LEU A 295 -7.64 0.05 -8.32
N ALA A 296 -6.62 -0.82 -8.29
CA ALA A 296 -5.30 -0.47 -7.80
C ALA A 296 -4.70 0.73 -8.57
N ALA A 297 -4.73 0.67 -9.90
CA ALA A 297 -4.26 1.77 -10.74
C ALA A 297 -5.05 3.07 -10.51
N TYR A 298 -6.37 2.98 -10.31
CA TYR A 298 -7.21 4.12 -9.99
C TYR A 298 -6.83 4.76 -8.64
N ILE A 299 -6.58 3.96 -7.61
CA ILE A 299 -6.15 4.47 -6.28
C ILE A 299 -4.79 5.16 -6.38
N VAL A 300 -3.82 4.54 -7.09
CA VAL A 300 -2.53 5.16 -7.36
C VAL A 300 -2.71 6.48 -8.12
N TYR A 301 -3.57 6.51 -9.14
CA TYR A 301 -3.88 7.71 -9.89
C TYR A 301 -4.44 8.83 -9.01
N GLN A 302 -5.38 8.52 -8.11
CA GLN A 302 -5.91 9.48 -7.15
C GLN A 302 -4.81 10.09 -6.28
N TYR A 303 -3.82 9.29 -5.87
CA TYR A 303 -2.69 9.79 -5.09
C TYR A 303 -1.74 10.66 -5.90
N LEU A 304 -1.42 10.28 -7.13
CA LEU A 304 -0.51 11.02 -7.99
C LEU A 304 -1.09 12.38 -8.43
N PHE A 305 -2.41 12.49 -8.51
CA PHE A 305 -3.11 13.66 -9.07
C PHE A 305 -3.98 14.43 -8.05
N SER A 306 -3.82 14.13 -6.75
CA SER A 306 -4.45 14.87 -5.65
C SER A 306 -3.94 16.30 -5.51
#